data_5ec93bdc346568bca81a4e128ba44766
#
_entry.id   5ec93bdc346568bca81a4e128ba44766
#
_cell.length_a   1.000
_cell.length_b   1.000
_cell.length_c   1.000
_cell.angle_alpha   90.00
_cell.angle_beta   90.00
_cell.angle_gamma   90.00
#
_symmetry.space_group_name_H-M   'P 1'
#
loop_
_entity.id
_entity.type
_entity.pdbx_description
1 polymer ?
#
loop_
_entity_poly.entity_id
_entity_poly.type
_entity_poly.pdbx_seq_one_letter_code
_entity_poly.pdbx_strand_id
1 'polypeptide(L)'
;MGLGLNLGSADSSAAIIPHIKYDARAGRIFRVDREDGISEQIDITNGFKAIFDLENVEVGYIMFAAGQAPDFRMVPLGSPLPAKPSDDHKHGVRFLVKLAAAQGGDVREISSTAQAFLGAINSLHNQYEDSASANPGKLPVVALKGVITMKTQKSTNYAPEFEIVGWAARPADLPVKVAAAPVRASAPSTGSTKVSAPVAAEDDFG
;
A
#
# COMPACT_ATOMS: atom_id res chain seq x y z
N MET A 1 -44.34 1.21 16.53
CA MET A 1 -43.13 2.00 16.79
C MET A 1 -41.97 1.34 16.06
N GLY A 2 -41.50 1.96 15.03
CA GLY A 2 -40.33 1.45 14.27
C GLY A 2 -39.05 1.74 15.03
N LEU A 3 -38.07 0.86 14.97
CA LEU A 3 -36.76 0.92 15.66
C LEU A 3 -35.83 2.06 15.21
N GLY A 4 -36.29 3.04 14.45
CA GLY A 4 -35.52 4.26 14.13
C GLY A 4 -34.04 4.03 13.69
N LEU A 5 -33.71 2.84 13.18
CA LEU A 5 -32.40 2.57 12.65
C LEU A 5 -32.29 3.31 11.31
N ASN A 6 -31.69 4.48 11.38
CA ASN A 6 -31.26 5.19 10.21
C ASN A 6 -30.07 4.38 9.63
N LEU A 7 -30.38 3.39 8.82
CA LEU A 7 -29.42 2.73 7.94
C LEU A 7 -29.09 3.76 6.85
N GLY A 8 -28.41 4.83 7.27
CA GLY A 8 -27.77 5.73 6.33
C GLY A 8 -26.94 4.88 5.40
N SER A 9 -27.27 4.94 4.13
CA SER A 9 -26.41 4.43 3.06
C SER A 9 -25.04 5.01 3.31
N ALA A 10 -24.17 4.23 3.96
CA ALA A 10 -22.76 4.52 3.92
C ALA A 10 -22.39 4.34 2.44
N ASP A 11 -22.40 5.45 1.72
CA ASP A 11 -21.68 5.61 0.47
C ASP A 11 -20.18 5.45 0.75
N SER A 12 -19.80 4.32 1.31
CA SER A 12 -18.42 3.82 1.32
C SER A 12 -18.18 2.98 0.07
N SER A 13 -18.58 3.50 -1.07
CA SER A 13 -17.94 3.17 -2.33
C SER A 13 -16.61 3.95 -2.37
N ALA A 14 -15.74 3.75 -1.39
CA ALA A 14 -14.32 3.85 -1.66
C ALA A 14 -14.11 2.89 -2.83
N ALA A 15 -14.00 3.45 -4.04
CA ALA A 15 -13.89 2.68 -5.27
C ALA A 15 -12.77 1.67 -5.03
N ILE A 16 -13.13 0.37 -4.99
CA ILE A 16 -12.15 -0.68 -4.78
C ILE A 16 -11.22 -0.60 -5.98
N ILE A 17 -10.00 -0.11 -5.76
CA ILE A 17 -9.02 -0.02 -6.83
C ILE A 17 -8.74 -1.44 -7.30
N PRO A 18 -8.95 -1.74 -8.59
CA PRO A 18 -8.65 -3.06 -9.11
C PRO A 18 -7.16 -3.36 -8.94
N HIS A 19 -6.80 -4.63 -8.85
CA HIS A 19 -5.44 -4.99 -8.48
C HIS A 19 -4.73 -5.84 -9.54
N ILE A 20 -3.41 -5.84 -9.43
CA ILE A 20 -2.50 -6.73 -10.15
C ILE A 20 -1.95 -7.73 -9.15
N LYS A 21 -1.96 -9.00 -9.55
CA LYS A 21 -1.37 -10.10 -8.79
C LYS A 21 -0.10 -10.59 -9.48
N TYR A 22 0.98 -10.70 -8.73
CA TYR A 22 2.15 -11.46 -9.15
C TYR A 22 2.13 -12.86 -8.54
N ASP A 23 2.15 -13.88 -9.36
CA ASP A 23 2.28 -15.26 -8.92
C ASP A 23 3.76 -15.70 -8.98
N ALA A 24 4.41 -15.70 -7.83
CA ALA A 24 5.82 -16.05 -7.74
C ALA A 24 6.11 -17.53 -8.04
N ARG A 25 5.11 -18.41 -7.98
CA ARG A 25 5.28 -19.82 -8.32
C ARG A 25 5.22 -20.07 -9.83
N ALA A 26 4.41 -19.30 -10.52
CA ALA A 26 4.28 -19.36 -11.97
C ALA A 26 5.21 -18.37 -12.70
N GLY A 27 5.72 -17.34 -12.01
CA GLY A 27 6.45 -16.24 -12.62
C GLY A 27 5.57 -15.39 -13.53
N ARG A 28 4.30 -15.19 -13.15
CA ARG A 28 3.31 -14.53 -14.00
C ARG A 28 2.65 -13.34 -13.33
N ILE A 29 2.25 -12.36 -14.15
CA ILE A 29 1.50 -11.17 -13.75
C ILE A 29 0.08 -11.31 -14.27
N PHE A 30 -0.88 -11.15 -13.36
CA PHE A 30 -2.30 -11.18 -13.68
C PHE A 30 -2.95 -9.84 -13.37
N ARG A 31 -3.74 -9.35 -14.30
CA ARG A 31 -4.76 -8.33 -14.05
C ARG A 31 -5.96 -9.03 -13.44
N VAL A 32 -6.44 -8.53 -12.31
CA VAL A 32 -7.63 -9.09 -11.66
C VAL A 32 -8.78 -8.11 -11.83
N ASP A 33 -9.73 -8.50 -12.64
CA ASP A 33 -10.97 -7.77 -12.88
C ASP A 33 -12.06 -8.33 -11.97
N ARG A 34 -12.95 -7.49 -11.52
CA ARG A 34 -14.12 -7.90 -10.74
C ARG A 34 -15.36 -7.29 -11.36
N GLU A 35 -16.24 -8.14 -11.84
CA GLU A 35 -17.53 -7.78 -12.39
C GLU A 35 -18.60 -8.66 -11.75
N ASP A 36 -19.69 -8.06 -11.27
CA ASP A 36 -20.83 -8.76 -10.62
C ASP A 36 -20.42 -9.75 -9.51
N GLY A 37 -19.38 -9.42 -8.74
CA GLY A 37 -18.87 -10.28 -7.66
C GLY A 37 -17.98 -11.43 -8.13
N ILE A 38 -17.81 -11.63 -9.43
CA ILE A 38 -16.92 -12.61 -10.02
C ILE A 38 -15.56 -11.97 -10.27
N SER A 39 -14.50 -12.69 -9.86
CA SER A 39 -13.12 -12.25 -10.12
C SER A 39 -12.54 -13.03 -11.28
N GLU A 40 -12.11 -12.33 -12.32
CA GLU A 40 -11.40 -12.89 -13.46
C GLU A 40 -9.91 -12.52 -13.39
N GLN A 41 -9.04 -13.49 -13.65
CA GLN A 41 -7.59 -13.27 -13.73
C GLN A 41 -7.15 -13.36 -15.18
N ILE A 42 -6.71 -12.23 -15.73
CA ILE A 42 -6.22 -12.12 -17.10
C ILE A 42 -4.70 -12.06 -17.05
N ASP A 43 -4.03 -13.02 -17.71
CA ASP A 43 -2.57 -13.05 -17.81
C ASP A 43 -2.07 -11.91 -18.70
N ILE A 44 -1.31 -10.99 -18.10
CA ILE A 44 -0.70 -9.85 -18.78
C ILE A 44 0.83 -9.91 -18.73
N THR A 45 1.39 -11.07 -18.44
CA THR A 45 2.84 -11.27 -18.33
C THR A 45 3.57 -10.89 -19.60
N ASN A 46 3.02 -11.34 -20.74
CA ASN A 46 3.64 -11.06 -22.02
C ASN A 46 3.43 -9.59 -22.41
N GLY A 47 4.53 -8.89 -22.62
CA GLY A 47 4.50 -7.47 -22.98
C GLY A 47 4.06 -6.55 -21.82
N PHE A 48 4.14 -7.01 -20.57
CA PHE A 48 3.81 -6.19 -19.40
C PHE A 48 4.56 -4.87 -19.42
N LYS A 49 3.80 -3.78 -19.37
CA LYS A 49 4.32 -2.42 -19.29
C LYS A 49 3.36 -1.54 -18.48
N ALA A 50 3.90 -0.79 -17.53
CA ALA A 50 3.12 0.13 -16.70
C ALA A 50 3.97 1.31 -16.22
N ILE A 51 3.32 2.41 -15.88
CA ILE A 51 3.93 3.50 -15.12
C ILE A 51 3.81 3.12 -13.64
N PHE A 52 4.92 3.06 -12.92
CA PHE A 52 4.96 2.72 -11.50
C PHE A 52 5.06 3.97 -10.65
N ASP A 53 4.20 4.09 -9.65
CA ASP A 53 4.24 5.18 -8.67
C ASP A 53 5.25 4.85 -7.55
N LEU A 54 6.54 4.86 -7.89
CA LEU A 54 7.59 4.55 -6.93
C LEU A 54 7.86 5.69 -5.94
N GLU A 55 7.29 6.88 -6.15
CA GLU A 55 7.32 7.99 -5.18
C GLU A 55 6.42 7.72 -3.96
N ASN A 56 5.35 6.94 -4.15
CA ASN A 56 4.33 6.70 -3.15
C ASN A 56 4.24 5.22 -2.72
N VAL A 57 5.38 4.55 -2.67
CA VAL A 57 5.47 3.17 -2.16
C VAL A 57 5.17 3.14 -0.68
N GLU A 58 4.32 2.21 -0.28
CA GLU A 58 4.08 1.86 1.11
C GLU A 58 4.74 0.53 1.45
N VAL A 59 5.26 0.45 2.65
CA VAL A 59 5.88 -0.75 3.22
C VAL A 59 5.26 -1.05 4.58
N GLY A 60 5.26 -2.30 4.97
CA GLY A 60 4.67 -2.67 6.26
C GLY A 60 4.34 -4.13 6.35
N TYR A 61 3.18 -4.43 6.92
CA TYR A 61 2.70 -5.79 7.13
C TYR A 61 1.36 -6.00 6.46
N ILE A 62 1.21 -7.13 5.79
CA ILE A 62 -0.01 -7.53 5.09
C ILE A 62 -0.38 -8.94 5.53
N MET A 63 -1.65 -9.16 5.82
CA MET A 63 -2.23 -10.49 6.00
C MET A 63 -3.27 -10.73 4.90
N PHE A 64 -3.07 -11.80 4.14
CA PHE A 64 -4.03 -12.32 3.18
C PHE A 64 -4.65 -13.59 3.76
N ALA A 65 -5.93 -13.55 4.07
CA ALA A 65 -6.68 -14.72 4.53
C ALA A 65 -7.79 -15.06 3.53
N ALA A 66 -8.01 -16.36 3.31
CA ALA A 66 -9.07 -16.81 2.40
C ALA A 66 -10.45 -16.36 2.91
N GLY A 67 -11.26 -15.79 2.02
CA GLY A 67 -12.61 -15.34 2.35
C GLY A 67 -12.70 -14.06 3.19
N GLN A 68 -11.59 -13.37 3.42
CA GLN A 68 -11.54 -12.12 4.16
C GLN A 68 -10.89 -11.01 3.33
N ALA A 69 -11.22 -9.76 3.63
CA ALA A 69 -10.49 -8.65 3.09
C ALA A 69 -9.05 -8.64 3.64
N PRO A 70 -8.05 -8.28 2.83
CA PRO A 70 -6.68 -8.15 3.31
C PRO A 70 -6.57 -7.15 4.45
N ASP A 71 -5.80 -7.48 5.52
CA ASP A 71 -5.43 -6.52 6.57
C ASP A 71 -4.10 -5.87 6.20
N PHE A 72 -4.10 -4.55 6.01
CA PHE A 72 -2.96 -3.74 5.64
C PHE A 72 -2.52 -2.87 6.82
N ARG A 73 -1.26 -3.01 7.25
CA ARG A 73 -0.58 -2.16 8.23
C ARG A 73 0.62 -1.52 7.54
N MET A 74 0.32 -0.51 6.72
CA MET A 74 1.28 0.10 5.81
C MET A 74 1.63 1.52 6.23
N VAL A 75 2.85 1.92 5.96
CA VAL A 75 3.36 3.29 6.12
C VAL A 75 4.12 3.69 4.86
N PRO A 76 4.23 4.99 4.55
CA PRO A 76 5.08 5.46 3.46
C PRO A 76 6.51 4.95 3.61
N LEU A 77 7.14 4.62 2.49
CA LEU A 77 8.57 4.23 2.46
C LEU A 77 9.42 5.32 3.14
N GLY A 78 10.39 4.91 3.96
CA GLY A 78 11.20 5.81 4.79
C GLY A 78 10.62 6.16 6.15
N SER A 79 9.35 5.82 6.42
CA SER A 79 8.75 5.97 7.75
C SER A 79 9.10 4.77 8.65
N PRO A 80 9.10 4.94 9.99
CA PRO A 80 9.26 3.82 10.91
C PRO A 80 8.18 2.77 10.68
N LEU A 81 8.59 1.49 10.58
CA LEU A 81 7.64 0.40 10.42
C LEU A 81 6.72 0.27 11.65
N PRO A 82 5.43 -0.02 11.47
CA PRO A 82 4.54 -0.32 12.57
C PRO A 82 4.95 -1.62 13.27
N ALA A 83 4.47 -1.83 14.50
CA ALA A 83 4.62 -3.12 15.15
C ALA A 83 3.92 -4.22 14.33
N LYS A 84 4.54 -5.40 14.23
CA LYS A 84 3.93 -6.56 13.56
C LYS A 84 2.68 -6.99 14.32
N PRO A 85 1.48 -7.00 13.71
CA PRO A 85 0.23 -7.24 14.44
C PRO A 85 0.05 -8.69 14.90
N SER A 86 0.46 -9.66 14.08
CA SER A 86 0.42 -11.11 14.40
C SER A 86 1.43 -11.89 13.57
N ASP A 87 1.58 -13.18 13.87
CA ASP A 87 2.50 -14.06 13.13
C ASP A 87 2.06 -14.31 11.68
N ASP A 88 0.78 -14.18 11.39
CA ASP A 88 0.22 -14.33 10.04
C ASP A 88 0.50 -13.12 9.14
N HIS A 89 0.78 -11.97 9.73
CA HIS A 89 1.20 -10.80 8.98
C HIS A 89 2.62 -10.97 8.46
N LYS A 90 2.82 -10.69 7.18
CA LYS A 90 4.11 -10.77 6.50
C LYS A 90 4.53 -9.40 6.00
N HIS A 91 5.83 -9.16 5.96
CA HIS A 91 6.34 -7.97 5.30
C HIS A 91 5.79 -7.88 3.88
N GLY A 92 5.39 -6.69 3.49
CA GLY A 92 4.80 -6.43 2.19
C GLY A 92 5.07 -5.04 1.68
N VAL A 93 4.78 -4.88 0.41
CA VAL A 93 4.84 -3.62 -0.33
C VAL A 93 3.47 -3.38 -0.97
N ARG A 94 3.12 -2.11 -1.09
CA ARG A 94 1.88 -1.65 -1.74
C ARG A 94 2.15 -0.35 -2.49
N PHE A 95 1.71 -0.26 -3.74
CA PHE A 95 1.80 0.95 -4.56
C PHE A 95 0.85 0.89 -5.75
N LEU A 96 0.67 2.00 -6.42
CA LEU A 96 -0.20 2.10 -7.59
C LEU A 96 0.63 2.05 -8.88
N VAL A 97 0.00 1.54 -9.93
CA VAL A 97 0.53 1.54 -11.28
C VAL A 97 -0.54 1.94 -12.28
N LYS A 98 -0.12 2.54 -13.39
CA LYS A 98 -0.97 2.79 -14.55
C LYS A 98 -0.56 1.83 -15.65
N LEU A 99 -1.44 0.88 -16.01
CA LEU A 99 -1.19 -0.06 -17.09
C LEU A 99 -1.06 0.64 -18.45
N ALA A 100 -0.29 0.06 -19.35
CA ALA A 100 -0.30 0.45 -20.76
C ALA A 100 -1.69 0.20 -21.39
N ALA A 101 -2.06 1.00 -22.36
CA ALA A 101 -3.38 0.91 -23.03
C ALA A 101 -3.68 -0.50 -23.57
N ALA A 102 -2.68 -1.20 -24.11
CA ALA A 102 -2.81 -2.57 -24.58
C ALA A 102 -3.17 -3.59 -23.50
N GLN A 103 -3.06 -3.22 -22.21
CA GLN A 103 -3.30 -4.10 -21.07
C GLN A 103 -4.45 -3.60 -20.17
N GLY A 104 -5.25 -2.65 -20.68
CA GLY A 104 -6.40 -2.07 -19.99
C GLY A 104 -6.30 -0.58 -19.77
N GLY A 105 -5.09 -0.02 -19.65
CA GLY A 105 -4.87 1.43 -19.53
C GLY A 105 -5.43 2.07 -18.28
N ASP A 106 -5.77 1.30 -17.25
CA ASP A 106 -6.36 1.76 -16.00
C ASP A 106 -5.33 1.80 -14.84
N VAL A 107 -5.70 2.47 -13.76
CA VAL A 107 -4.92 2.51 -12.52
C VAL A 107 -5.25 1.28 -11.69
N ARG A 108 -4.21 0.60 -11.23
CA ARG A 108 -4.33 -0.61 -10.41
C ARG A 108 -3.38 -0.57 -9.23
N GLU A 109 -3.76 -1.29 -8.19
CA GLU A 109 -2.92 -1.51 -7.03
C GLU A 109 -2.09 -2.78 -7.19
N ILE A 110 -0.82 -2.71 -6.80
CA ILE A 110 0.01 -3.88 -6.56
C ILE A 110 0.26 -3.97 -5.07
N SER A 111 -0.07 -5.12 -4.49
CA SER A 111 0.31 -5.47 -3.12
C SER A 111 0.85 -6.89 -3.08
N SER A 112 1.97 -7.10 -2.38
CA SER A 112 2.62 -8.40 -2.32
C SER A 112 3.41 -8.61 -1.05
N THR A 113 3.44 -9.87 -0.58
CA THR A 113 4.31 -10.36 0.50
C THR A 113 5.31 -11.39 0.01
N ALA A 114 5.32 -11.70 -1.30
CA ALA A 114 6.21 -12.70 -1.89
C ALA A 114 7.64 -12.17 -1.92
N GLN A 115 8.57 -12.85 -1.23
CA GLN A 115 9.97 -12.41 -1.11
C GLN A 115 10.65 -12.18 -2.48
N ALA A 116 10.36 -13.03 -3.47
CA ALA A 116 10.88 -12.88 -4.81
C ALA A 116 10.44 -11.54 -5.45
N PHE A 117 9.18 -11.15 -5.23
CA PHE A 117 8.65 -9.87 -5.72
C PHE A 117 9.23 -8.69 -4.94
N LEU A 118 9.29 -8.80 -3.60
CA LEU A 118 9.86 -7.74 -2.76
C LEU A 118 11.31 -7.42 -3.13
N GLY A 119 12.12 -8.46 -3.38
CA GLY A 119 13.50 -8.29 -3.83
C GLY A 119 13.59 -7.58 -5.19
N ALA A 120 12.72 -7.94 -6.13
CA ALA A 120 12.67 -7.29 -7.44
C ALA A 120 12.26 -5.82 -7.35
N ILE A 121 11.25 -5.48 -6.52
CA ILE A 121 10.83 -4.09 -6.30
C ILE A 121 11.92 -3.29 -5.60
N ASN A 122 12.63 -3.87 -4.63
CA ASN A 122 13.77 -3.20 -4.00
C ASN A 122 14.87 -2.86 -5.02
N SER A 123 15.22 -3.80 -5.90
CA SER A 123 16.20 -3.55 -6.95
C SER A 123 15.74 -2.48 -7.96
N LEU A 124 14.46 -2.50 -8.32
CA LEU A 124 13.86 -1.51 -9.19
C LEU A 124 13.83 -0.12 -8.55
N HIS A 125 13.51 -0.04 -7.24
CA HIS A 125 13.48 1.21 -6.51
C HIS A 125 14.88 1.85 -6.43
N ASN A 126 15.93 1.07 -6.21
CA ASN A 126 17.31 1.58 -6.26
C ASN A 126 17.64 2.18 -7.64
N GLN A 127 17.26 1.51 -8.73
CA GLN A 127 17.43 2.05 -10.09
C GLN A 127 16.63 3.35 -10.30
N TYR A 128 15.45 3.42 -9.70
CA TYR A 128 14.62 4.63 -9.72
C TYR A 128 15.33 5.78 -9.00
N GLU A 129 15.80 5.57 -7.77
CA GLU A 129 16.50 6.60 -6.98
C GLU A 129 17.75 7.13 -7.71
N ASP A 130 18.53 6.26 -8.32
CA ASP A 130 19.73 6.62 -9.09
C ASP A 130 19.43 7.52 -10.30
N SER A 131 18.23 7.39 -10.88
CA SER A 131 17.87 8.06 -12.14
C SER A 131 16.77 9.12 -12.00
N ALA A 132 16.09 9.20 -10.85
CA ALA A 132 14.99 10.14 -10.61
C ALA A 132 15.42 11.61 -10.70
N SER A 133 16.62 11.93 -10.23
CA SER A 133 17.18 13.30 -10.28
C SER A 133 17.33 13.85 -11.70
N ALA A 134 17.57 12.98 -12.68
CA ALA A 134 17.65 13.32 -14.10
C ALA A 134 16.26 13.43 -14.76
N ASN A 135 15.19 13.02 -14.08
CA ASN A 135 13.82 12.97 -14.59
C ASN A 135 12.80 13.62 -13.63
N PRO A 136 12.99 14.89 -13.25
CA PRO A 136 12.17 15.54 -12.23
C PRO A 136 10.69 15.57 -12.63
N GLY A 137 9.81 15.20 -11.68
CA GLY A 137 8.35 15.21 -11.87
C GLY A 137 7.82 14.12 -12.81
N LYS A 138 8.66 13.15 -13.20
CA LYS A 138 8.24 12.02 -14.04
C LYS A 138 8.29 10.73 -13.24
N LEU A 139 7.42 9.79 -13.62
CA LEU A 139 7.39 8.43 -13.10
C LEU A 139 8.03 7.44 -14.08
N PRO A 140 8.66 6.37 -13.57
CA PRO A 140 9.28 5.38 -14.42
C PRO A 140 8.24 4.55 -15.17
N VAL A 141 8.49 4.34 -16.45
CA VAL A 141 7.79 3.34 -17.26
C VAL A 141 8.56 2.04 -17.13
N VAL A 142 7.93 1.04 -16.54
CA VAL A 142 8.53 -0.25 -16.19
C VAL A 142 7.99 -1.34 -17.10
N ALA A 143 8.88 -2.17 -17.61
CA ALA A 143 8.54 -3.38 -18.37
C ALA A 143 9.04 -4.62 -17.62
N LEU A 144 8.33 -5.74 -17.80
CA LEU A 144 8.85 -7.05 -17.40
C LEU A 144 9.77 -7.57 -18.51
N LYS A 145 11.04 -7.72 -18.21
CA LYS A 145 12.06 -8.27 -19.13
C LYS A 145 12.05 -9.79 -19.13
N GLY A 146 11.84 -10.38 -17.97
CA GLY A 146 11.84 -11.80 -17.78
C GLY A 146 11.60 -12.20 -16.33
N VAL A 147 11.91 -13.44 -15.99
CA VAL A 147 11.86 -13.94 -14.62
C VAL A 147 13.14 -14.71 -14.29
N ILE A 148 13.63 -14.53 -13.08
CA ILE A 148 14.80 -15.22 -12.54
C ILE A 148 14.34 -16.36 -11.66
N THR A 149 14.82 -17.57 -11.91
CA THR A 149 14.48 -18.75 -11.10
C THR A 149 15.19 -18.68 -9.75
N MET A 150 14.43 -18.72 -8.68
CA MET A 150 14.91 -18.81 -7.31
C MET A 150 14.60 -20.18 -6.73
N LYS A 151 15.60 -21.03 -6.60
CA LYS A 151 15.45 -22.38 -6.02
C LYS A 151 15.83 -22.35 -4.55
N THR A 152 14.96 -22.91 -3.73
CA THR A 152 15.25 -23.28 -2.33
C THR A 152 15.17 -24.79 -2.19
N GLN A 153 15.57 -25.35 -1.03
CA GLN A 153 15.44 -26.79 -0.78
C GLN A 153 13.98 -27.29 -0.84
N LYS A 154 13.01 -26.40 -0.64
CA LYS A 154 11.59 -26.78 -0.49
C LYS A 154 10.71 -26.26 -1.64
N SER A 155 11.17 -25.32 -2.44
CA SER A 155 10.34 -24.69 -3.48
C SER A 155 11.16 -24.04 -4.58
N THR A 156 10.55 -23.94 -5.75
CA THR A 156 11.02 -23.08 -6.83
C THR A 156 10.08 -21.90 -6.93
N ASN A 157 10.62 -20.69 -6.90
CA ASN A 157 9.91 -19.45 -7.14
C ASN A 157 10.59 -18.69 -8.28
N TYR A 158 9.89 -17.73 -8.84
CA TYR A 158 10.38 -16.89 -9.90
C TYR A 158 10.33 -15.43 -9.42
N ALA A 159 11.44 -14.71 -9.53
CA ALA A 159 11.49 -13.28 -9.28
C ALA A 159 11.28 -12.54 -10.59
N PRO A 160 10.44 -11.52 -10.67
CA PRO A 160 10.30 -10.73 -11.89
C PRO A 160 11.56 -9.89 -12.10
N GLU A 161 12.03 -9.85 -13.33
CA GLU A 161 13.11 -8.95 -13.76
C GLU A 161 12.46 -7.73 -14.39
N PHE A 162 12.33 -6.64 -13.60
CA PHE A 162 11.80 -5.38 -14.06
C PHE A 162 12.91 -4.47 -14.59
N GLU A 163 12.59 -3.69 -15.62
CA GLU A 163 13.48 -2.70 -16.21
C GLU A 163 12.75 -1.37 -16.40
N ILE A 164 13.40 -0.25 -16.06
CA ILE A 164 12.92 1.08 -16.41
C ILE A 164 13.23 1.33 -17.88
N VAL A 165 12.20 1.32 -18.72
CA VAL A 165 12.31 1.49 -20.17
C VAL A 165 12.02 2.91 -20.64
N GLY A 166 11.68 3.81 -19.72
CA GLY A 166 11.38 5.21 -20.01
C GLY A 166 10.82 5.96 -18.84
N TRP A 167 10.43 7.18 -19.08
CA TRP A 167 9.86 8.09 -18.08
C TRP A 167 8.65 8.81 -18.65
N ALA A 168 7.59 8.95 -17.88
CA ALA A 168 6.36 9.61 -18.27
C ALA A 168 5.94 10.65 -17.22
N ALA A 169 5.24 11.69 -17.65
CA ALA A 169 4.57 12.57 -16.71
C ALA A 169 3.56 11.76 -15.87
N ARG A 170 3.34 12.17 -14.62
CA ARG A 170 2.32 11.54 -13.77
C ARG A 170 0.96 11.59 -14.45
N PRO A 171 0.29 10.46 -14.70
CA PRO A 171 -1.05 10.43 -15.24
C PRO A 171 -2.05 11.16 -14.33
N ALA A 172 -3.01 11.87 -14.91
CA ALA A 172 -3.99 12.65 -14.14
C ALA A 172 -4.90 11.78 -13.26
N ASP A 173 -5.12 10.53 -13.66
CA ASP A 173 -5.92 9.54 -12.93
C ASP A 173 -5.11 8.74 -11.90
N LEU A 174 -3.80 8.95 -11.81
CA LEU A 174 -2.95 8.35 -10.78
C LEU A 174 -2.91 9.29 -9.57
N PRO A 175 -3.64 8.98 -8.48
CA PRO A 175 -3.79 9.89 -7.36
C PRO A 175 -2.43 10.22 -6.73
N VAL A 176 -2.23 11.50 -6.42
CA VAL A 176 -1.11 11.94 -5.59
C VAL A 176 -1.46 11.60 -4.15
N LYS A 177 -0.72 10.70 -3.51
CA LYS A 177 -0.84 10.53 -2.06
C LYS A 177 -0.29 11.77 -1.39
N VAL A 178 -1.18 12.60 -0.87
CA VAL A 178 -0.79 13.65 0.07
C VAL A 178 -0.25 12.94 1.30
N ALA A 179 1.04 13.12 1.60
CA ALA A 179 1.63 12.61 2.83
C ALA A 179 0.72 13.06 3.98
N ALA A 180 0.16 12.10 4.74
CA ALA A 180 -0.60 12.43 5.92
C ALA A 180 0.30 13.30 6.81
N ALA A 181 -0.12 14.53 7.07
CA ALA A 181 0.62 15.41 7.98
C ALA A 181 0.86 14.64 9.27
N PRO A 182 2.09 14.71 9.85
CA PRO A 182 2.37 13.98 11.08
C PRO A 182 1.31 14.39 12.11
N VAL A 183 0.58 13.39 12.62
CA VAL A 183 -0.37 13.58 13.71
C VAL A 183 0.46 14.17 14.84
N ARG A 184 0.33 15.48 15.08
CA ARG A 184 0.91 16.12 16.25
C ARG A 184 0.36 15.36 17.45
N ALA A 185 1.21 14.61 18.12
CA ALA A 185 0.89 14.05 19.40
C ALA A 185 0.36 15.20 20.24
N SER A 186 -0.93 15.11 20.62
CA SER A 186 -1.54 16.05 21.54
C SER A 186 -0.71 16.02 22.80
N ALA A 187 -0.03 17.14 23.11
CA ALA A 187 0.67 17.29 24.35
C ALA A 187 -0.31 17.02 25.49
N PRO A 188 0.08 16.28 26.54
CA PRO A 188 -0.79 16.09 27.70
C PRO A 188 -1.12 17.46 28.26
N SER A 189 -2.39 17.80 28.33
CA SER A 189 -2.87 19.00 29.01
C SER A 189 -2.47 18.87 30.48
N THR A 190 -1.46 19.63 30.89
CA THR A 190 -1.13 19.83 32.30
C THR A 190 -2.36 20.43 32.97
N GLY A 191 -3.05 19.59 33.73
CA GLY A 191 -4.15 20.01 34.58
C GLY A 191 -3.67 21.09 35.52
N SER A 192 -4.30 22.28 35.41
CA SER A 192 -4.13 23.40 36.31
C SER A 192 -4.57 22.95 37.71
N THR A 193 -3.61 22.73 38.58
CA THR A 193 -3.84 22.48 40.00
C THR A 193 -4.35 23.78 40.62
N LYS A 194 -5.65 23.83 40.88
CA LYS A 194 -6.27 24.92 41.62
C LYS A 194 -5.80 24.83 43.07
N VAL A 195 -4.90 25.72 43.45
CA VAL A 195 -4.49 25.91 44.83
C VAL A 195 -5.67 26.47 45.58
N SER A 196 -6.27 25.68 46.50
CA SER A 196 -7.21 26.14 47.50
C SER A 196 -6.40 26.74 48.66
N ALA A 197 -6.69 28.01 48.92
CA ALA A 197 -6.19 28.69 50.13
C ALA A 197 -6.75 28.05 51.43
N PRO A 198 -6.01 28.09 52.52
CA PRO A 198 -6.50 27.56 53.80
C PRO A 198 -7.53 28.46 54.42
N VAL A 199 -8.70 27.89 54.76
CA VAL A 199 -9.70 28.54 55.60
C VAL A 199 -9.29 28.36 57.05
N ALA A 200 -9.23 29.49 57.73
CA ALA A 200 -8.95 29.57 59.15
C ALA A 200 -10.01 28.83 59.98
N ALA A 201 -9.54 28.16 61.01
CA ALA A 201 -10.37 27.61 62.09
C ALA A 201 -11.03 28.76 62.90
N GLU A 202 -12.31 28.69 63.09
CA GLU A 202 -12.97 29.35 64.22
C GLU A 202 -13.60 28.27 65.10
N ASP A 203 -13.14 28.28 66.33
CA ASP A 203 -13.79 27.64 67.47
C ASP A 203 -15.20 28.23 67.64
N ASP A 204 -16.21 27.46 67.91
CA ASP A 204 -17.15 27.81 68.97
C ASP A 204 -17.92 26.58 69.45
N PHE A 205 -18.18 26.67 70.73
CA PHE A 205 -18.76 25.72 71.67
C PHE A 205 -20.27 25.52 71.42
N GLY A 206 -20.82 24.33 71.74
CA GLY A 206 -22.18 24.03 71.97
C GLY A 206 -22.47 22.55 72.12
#